data_a1925ff4c1b996f13dd2386e0d50f5f4
#
_entry.id   a1925ff4c1b996f13dd2386e0d50f5f4
#
_cell.length_a   1.000
_cell.length_b   1.000
_cell.length_c   1.000
_cell.angle_alpha   90.00
_cell.angle_beta   90.00
_cell.angle_gamma   90.00
#
_symmetry.space_group_name_H-M   'P 1'
#
loop_
_entity.id
_entity.type
_entity.pdbx_description
1 polymer ?
#
loop_
_entity_poly.entity_id
_entity_poly.type
_entity_poly.pdbx_seq_one_letter_code
_entity_poly.pdbx_strand_id
1 'polypeptide(L)'
;NWYSNSADYSDCLNTSTATIEFWGTLYNQIFTANNVIGTVDNETEDPTLQYYLAQALAVRAFDYFTLIQLYQFNYKGHESAMGMPLITEQNATEVAANGCARSTVQETYDFILADLNKAIELLTATTKERDDKRYVSLDVAYGIRARVYLAMHNYAEALKDAEAALAKTTATPYSRADVSKPSFINIEDNSWMWGILITEQDRVSTTGICNFPSHMGSLNYGYASVGGWRRISPKLYSEIPASDVRKGWFLNGEGVSANLPAAAQTYITGKKAPAYTQVKYGVLNDQW
;
A
#
# COMPACT_ATOMS: atom_id res chain seq x y z
N ASN A 1 -12.70 6.13 22.28
CA ASN A 1 -11.91 5.65 21.16
C ASN A 1 -12.05 6.62 19.99
N TRP A 2 -10.95 7.17 19.49
CA TRP A 2 -10.92 8.17 18.39
C TRP A 2 -11.40 7.61 17.05
N TYR A 3 -11.44 6.28 16.91
CA TYR A 3 -11.80 5.58 15.67
C TYR A 3 -13.04 4.69 15.82
N SER A 4 -13.88 4.93 16.84
CA SER A 4 -15.10 4.14 17.04
C SER A 4 -16.07 4.28 15.87
N ASN A 5 -16.14 5.47 15.27
CA ASN A 5 -17.02 5.76 14.15
C ASN A 5 -16.71 4.92 12.90
N SER A 6 -15.42 4.60 12.68
CA SER A 6 -15.02 3.72 11.56
C SER A 6 -15.40 2.26 11.82
N ALA A 7 -15.51 1.85 13.09
CA ALA A 7 -15.89 0.48 13.45
C ALA A 7 -17.40 0.22 13.33
N ASP A 8 -18.23 1.25 13.44
CA ASP A 8 -19.69 1.19 13.32
C ASP A 8 -20.23 1.78 11.99
N TYR A 9 -19.32 2.10 11.06
CA TYR A 9 -19.60 2.70 9.75
C TYR A 9 -20.25 4.10 9.80
N SER A 10 -20.23 4.79 10.92
CA SER A 10 -20.75 6.18 11.01
C SER A 10 -19.85 7.20 10.29
N ASP A 11 -18.63 6.80 9.93
CA ASP A 11 -17.68 7.57 9.10
C ASP A 11 -17.89 7.43 7.59
N CYS A 12 -18.90 6.69 7.12
CA CYS A 12 -19.16 6.48 5.70
C CYS A 12 -19.97 7.61 5.05
N LEU A 13 -20.02 8.78 5.65
CA LEU A 13 -20.68 9.96 5.11
C LEU A 13 -19.71 10.75 4.20
N ASN A 14 -20.26 11.45 3.21
CA ASN A 14 -19.50 12.33 2.34
C ASN A 14 -18.86 13.53 3.06
N THR A 15 -19.25 13.79 4.30
CA THR A 15 -18.70 14.84 5.19
C THR A 15 -17.69 14.30 6.18
N SER A 16 -17.47 12.99 6.22
CA SER A 16 -16.53 12.37 7.16
C SER A 16 -15.09 12.64 6.74
N THR A 17 -14.25 13.01 7.71
CA THR A 17 -12.83 13.35 7.48
C THR A 17 -12.09 12.25 6.74
N ALA A 18 -12.24 10.98 7.15
CA ALA A 18 -11.58 9.86 6.49
C ALA A 18 -11.97 9.73 5.00
N THR A 19 -13.27 9.87 4.69
CA THR A 19 -13.77 9.83 3.31
C THR A 19 -13.18 10.96 2.48
N ILE A 20 -13.17 12.20 3.01
CA ILE A 20 -12.65 13.37 2.31
C ILE A 20 -11.13 13.26 2.12
N GLU A 21 -10.39 12.82 3.12
CA GLU A 21 -8.93 12.70 3.06
C GLU A 21 -8.49 11.67 2.02
N PHE A 22 -9.06 10.48 2.01
CA PHE A 22 -8.72 9.46 0.99
C PHE A 22 -9.07 9.94 -0.42
N TRP A 23 -10.25 10.48 -0.62
CA TRP A 23 -10.67 11.02 -1.90
C TRP A 23 -9.76 12.14 -2.37
N GLY A 24 -9.56 13.16 -1.53
CA GLY A 24 -8.74 14.33 -1.87
C GLY A 24 -7.28 13.98 -2.12
N THR A 25 -6.69 13.11 -1.29
CA THR A 25 -5.29 12.69 -1.46
C THR A 25 -5.08 11.97 -2.77
N LEU A 26 -5.91 10.98 -3.09
CA LEU A 26 -5.76 10.19 -4.31
C LEU A 26 -6.01 11.03 -5.57
N TYR A 27 -7.03 11.92 -5.57
CA TYR A 27 -7.22 12.82 -6.71
C TYR A 27 -6.12 13.89 -6.85
N ASN A 28 -5.47 14.32 -5.77
CA ASN A 28 -4.29 15.19 -5.85
C ASN A 28 -3.08 14.45 -6.45
N GLN A 29 -2.91 13.17 -6.16
CA GLN A 29 -1.88 12.33 -6.79
C GLN A 29 -2.19 12.13 -8.28
N ILE A 30 -3.44 11.82 -8.63
CA ILE A 30 -3.91 11.74 -10.02
C ILE A 30 -3.65 13.05 -10.77
N PHE A 31 -3.94 14.21 -10.16
CA PHE A 31 -3.65 15.51 -10.75
C PHE A 31 -2.15 15.68 -11.03
N THR A 32 -1.32 15.28 -10.09
CA THR A 32 0.15 15.34 -10.26
C THR A 32 0.62 14.41 -11.39
N ALA A 33 0.08 13.19 -11.45
CA ALA A 33 0.35 12.25 -12.54
C ALA A 33 -0.08 12.81 -13.90
N ASN A 34 -1.28 13.40 -13.98
CA ASN A 34 -1.79 14.05 -15.20
C ASN A 34 -0.86 15.15 -15.70
N ASN A 35 -0.27 15.95 -14.80
CA ASN A 35 0.69 16.99 -15.19
C ASN A 35 1.94 16.41 -15.85
N VAL A 36 2.45 15.28 -15.35
CA VAL A 36 3.58 14.58 -15.98
C VAL A 36 3.16 14.00 -17.33
N ILE A 37 2.02 13.30 -17.39
CA ILE A 37 1.52 12.67 -18.61
C ILE A 37 1.27 13.72 -19.71
N GLY A 38 0.71 14.87 -19.34
CA GLY A 38 0.44 15.95 -20.30
C GLY A 38 1.67 16.68 -20.83
N THR A 39 2.84 16.50 -20.23
CA THR A 39 4.10 17.13 -20.64
C THR A 39 5.03 16.24 -21.45
N VAL A 40 4.80 14.92 -21.42
CA VAL A 40 5.64 13.95 -22.12
C VAL A 40 4.89 13.40 -23.34
N ASP A 41 5.57 13.35 -24.47
CA ASP A 41 5.04 12.68 -25.67
C ASP A 41 4.87 11.17 -25.37
N ASN A 42 3.67 10.66 -25.58
CA ASN A 42 3.34 9.25 -25.36
C ASN A 42 4.12 8.27 -26.25
N GLU A 43 4.65 8.75 -27.36
CA GLU A 43 5.47 7.98 -28.31
C GLU A 43 6.97 8.29 -28.19
N THR A 44 7.40 8.91 -27.08
CA THR A 44 8.81 9.26 -26.85
C THR A 44 9.71 8.04 -26.91
N GLU A 45 10.86 8.19 -27.59
CA GLU A 45 11.93 7.18 -27.61
C GLU A 45 13.03 7.46 -26.56
N ASP A 46 12.97 8.60 -25.84
CA ASP A 46 13.92 8.92 -24.78
C ASP A 46 13.69 7.99 -23.57
N PRO A 47 14.69 7.18 -23.16
CA PRO A 47 14.50 6.23 -22.07
C PRO A 47 14.14 6.87 -20.72
N THR A 48 14.61 8.08 -20.48
CA THR A 48 14.30 8.82 -19.24
C THR A 48 12.86 9.30 -19.23
N LEU A 49 12.39 9.82 -20.36
CA LEU A 49 11.01 10.25 -20.51
C LEU A 49 10.04 9.06 -20.49
N GLN A 50 10.39 7.95 -21.17
CA GLN A 50 9.64 6.69 -21.08
C GLN A 50 9.48 6.23 -19.63
N TYR A 51 10.56 6.27 -18.88
CA TYR A 51 10.53 5.88 -17.47
C TYR A 51 9.61 6.77 -16.63
N TYR A 52 9.70 8.09 -16.74
CA TYR A 52 8.87 8.99 -15.95
C TYR A 52 7.39 8.97 -16.37
N LEU A 53 7.12 8.83 -17.66
CA LEU A 53 5.75 8.64 -18.15
C LEU A 53 5.16 7.33 -17.58
N ALA A 54 5.92 6.25 -17.59
CA ALA A 54 5.47 4.99 -17.00
C ALA A 54 5.19 5.07 -15.50
N GLN A 55 6.02 5.82 -14.73
CA GLN A 55 5.74 6.10 -13.31
C GLN A 55 4.38 6.79 -13.14
N ALA A 56 4.15 7.86 -13.89
CA ALA A 56 2.92 8.63 -13.78
C ALA A 56 1.67 7.80 -14.13
N LEU A 57 1.73 7.03 -15.22
CA LEU A 57 0.65 6.12 -15.62
C LEU A 57 0.39 5.02 -14.58
N ALA A 58 1.43 4.38 -14.06
CA ALA A 58 1.29 3.32 -13.06
C ALA A 58 0.72 3.84 -11.74
N VAL A 59 1.14 5.03 -11.29
CA VAL A 59 0.61 5.67 -10.08
C VAL A 59 -0.84 6.08 -10.29
N ARG A 60 -1.19 6.72 -11.42
CA ARG A 60 -2.57 7.08 -11.74
C ARG A 60 -3.50 5.86 -11.75
N ALA A 61 -3.06 4.78 -12.35
CA ALA A 61 -3.80 3.53 -12.36
C ALA A 61 -3.99 2.95 -10.95
N PHE A 62 -2.95 2.96 -10.13
CA PHE A 62 -3.00 2.49 -8.75
C PHE A 62 -3.96 3.32 -7.88
N ASP A 63 -3.96 4.65 -8.07
CA ASP A 63 -4.83 5.56 -7.34
C ASP A 63 -6.31 5.36 -7.74
N TYR A 64 -6.61 5.24 -9.04
CA TYR A 64 -7.96 4.91 -9.50
C TYR A 64 -8.40 3.52 -9.03
N PHE A 65 -7.50 2.53 -9.03
CA PHE A 65 -7.79 1.20 -8.50
C PHE A 65 -8.07 1.24 -6.99
N THR A 66 -7.37 2.08 -6.24
CA THR A 66 -7.63 2.29 -4.82
C THR A 66 -8.97 3.00 -4.59
N LEU A 67 -9.24 4.06 -5.34
CA LEU A 67 -10.51 4.81 -5.27
C LEU A 67 -11.72 3.90 -5.54
N ILE A 68 -11.68 3.11 -6.61
CA ILE A 68 -12.84 2.28 -6.95
C ILE A 68 -13.13 1.20 -5.92
N GLN A 69 -12.09 0.67 -5.25
CA GLN A 69 -12.27 -0.28 -4.17
C GLN A 69 -12.84 0.36 -2.89
N LEU A 70 -12.55 1.64 -2.63
CA LEU A 70 -13.03 2.35 -1.45
C LEU A 70 -14.44 2.91 -1.63
N TYR A 71 -14.81 3.34 -2.86
CA TYR A 71 -16.02 4.12 -3.11
C TYR A 71 -17.05 3.42 -3.99
N GLN A 72 -16.83 2.14 -4.31
CA GLN A 72 -17.78 1.33 -5.06
C GLN A 72 -17.76 -0.12 -4.56
N PHE A 73 -18.80 -0.90 -4.91
CA PHE A 73 -18.84 -2.33 -4.69
C PHE A 73 -17.81 -3.08 -5.57
N ASN A 74 -17.67 -4.38 -5.33
CA ASN A 74 -16.82 -5.24 -6.17
C ASN A 74 -17.23 -5.14 -7.66
N TYR A 75 -16.26 -5.38 -8.54
CA TYR A 75 -16.45 -5.29 -10.00
C TYR A 75 -17.55 -6.23 -10.50
N LYS A 76 -17.48 -7.52 -10.15
CA LYS A 76 -18.35 -8.56 -10.70
C LYS A 76 -19.82 -8.34 -10.32
N GLY A 77 -20.64 -8.14 -11.34
CA GLY A 77 -22.08 -7.88 -11.20
C GLY A 77 -22.43 -6.39 -11.01
N HIS A 78 -21.43 -5.49 -11.05
CA HIS A 78 -21.61 -4.05 -10.90
C HIS A 78 -20.97 -3.26 -12.05
N GLU A 79 -20.67 -3.91 -13.18
CA GLU A 79 -19.91 -3.35 -14.30
C GLU A 79 -20.58 -2.07 -14.85
N SER A 80 -21.91 -2.02 -14.87
CA SER A 80 -22.70 -0.85 -15.33
C SER A 80 -23.02 0.16 -14.21
N ALA A 81 -22.66 -0.12 -12.95
CA ALA A 81 -22.85 0.82 -11.86
C ALA A 81 -21.92 2.04 -12.00
N MET A 82 -22.23 3.14 -11.29
CA MET A 82 -21.40 4.34 -11.29
C MET A 82 -20.02 4.06 -10.69
N GLY A 83 -18.97 4.19 -11.50
CA GLY A 83 -17.56 4.07 -11.13
C GLY A 83 -16.98 5.37 -10.58
N MET A 84 -15.80 5.78 -11.06
CA MET A 84 -15.11 7.00 -10.62
C MET A 84 -15.24 8.13 -11.65
N PRO A 85 -15.22 9.41 -11.25
CA PRO A 85 -14.95 10.50 -12.18
C PRO A 85 -13.55 10.34 -12.79
N LEU A 86 -13.46 10.17 -14.11
CA LEU A 86 -12.19 10.02 -14.81
C LEU A 86 -11.66 11.41 -15.22
N ILE A 87 -10.63 11.85 -14.51
CA ILE A 87 -9.97 13.15 -14.75
C ILE A 87 -8.59 12.87 -15.35
N THR A 88 -8.37 13.39 -16.54
CA THR A 88 -7.13 13.19 -17.30
C THR A 88 -6.47 14.54 -17.62
N GLU A 89 -5.26 14.50 -18.13
CA GLU A 89 -4.55 15.67 -18.67
C GLU A 89 -5.32 16.39 -19.78
N GLN A 90 -6.18 15.66 -20.49
CA GLN A 90 -6.96 16.20 -21.62
C GLN A 90 -8.23 16.92 -21.17
N ASN A 91 -8.87 16.49 -20.09
CA ASN A 91 -10.16 17.04 -19.65
C ASN A 91 -10.09 17.86 -18.35
N ALA A 92 -8.95 17.94 -17.71
CA ALA A 92 -8.79 18.59 -16.40
C ALA A 92 -9.30 20.04 -16.34
N THR A 93 -9.06 20.83 -17.38
CA THR A 93 -9.53 22.23 -17.47
C THR A 93 -11.06 22.30 -17.55
N GLU A 94 -11.68 21.47 -18.37
CA GLU A 94 -13.14 21.40 -18.48
C GLU A 94 -13.78 20.91 -17.17
N VAL A 95 -13.20 19.88 -16.57
CA VAL A 95 -13.67 19.33 -15.28
C VAL A 95 -13.57 20.38 -14.17
N ALA A 96 -12.51 21.19 -14.15
CA ALA A 96 -12.37 22.25 -13.15
C ALA A 96 -13.47 23.32 -13.29
N ALA A 97 -13.94 23.58 -14.51
CA ALA A 97 -14.98 24.57 -14.78
C ALA A 97 -16.40 24.02 -14.58
N ASN A 98 -16.66 22.79 -15.00
CA ASN A 98 -18.00 22.22 -15.18
C ASN A 98 -18.29 21.01 -14.29
N GLY A 99 -17.29 20.50 -13.58
CA GLY A 99 -17.37 19.20 -12.87
C GLY A 99 -17.23 18.01 -13.83
N CYS A 100 -17.24 16.81 -13.25
CA CYS A 100 -17.13 15.56 -13.98
C CYS A 100 -18.20 14.57 -13.52
N ALA A 101 -18.93 13.99 -14.45
CA ALA A 101 -19.81 12.86 -14.15
C ALA A 101 -18.99 11.62 -13.78
N ARG A 102 -19.57 10.72 -12.98
CA ARG A 102 -18.95 9.41 -12.73
C ARG A 102 -19.07 8.56 -14.00
N SER A 103 -17.98 7.91 -14.37
CA SER A 103 -18.00 6.85 -15.38
C SER A 103 -18.65 5.57 -14.80
N THR A 104 -18.80 4.54 -15.60
CA THR A 104 -19.17 3.21 -15.10
C THR A 104 -18.00 2.52 -14.41
N VAL A 105 -18.28 1.50 -13.63
CA VAL A 105 -17.26 0.61 -13.05
C VAL A 105 -16.40 0.00 -14.16
N GLN A 106 -17.04 -0.50 -15.24
CA GLN A 106 -16.34 -1.06 -16.40
C GLN A 106 -15.37 -0.04 -17.01
N GLU A 107 -15.84 1.16 -17.34
CA GLU A 107 -15.00 2.22 -17.91
C GLU A 107 -13.84 2.61 -16.98
N THR A 108 -14.07 2.61 -15.67
CA THR A 108 -12.99 2.88 -14.70
C THR A 108 -11.93 1.78 -14.74
N TYR A 109 -12.31 0.50 -14.77
CA TYR A 109 -11.35 -0.60 -14.85
C TYR A 109 -10.64 -0.65 -16.21
N ASP A 110 -11.34 -0.34 -17.31
CA ASP A 110 -10.73 -0.25 -18.63
C ASP A 110 -9.68 0.85 -18.69
N PHE A 111 -9.95 2.01 -18.09
CA PHE A 111 -8.99 3.10 -17.96
C PHE A 111 -7.76 2.71 -17.13
N ILE A 112 -7.95 2.06 -15.99
CA ILE A 112 -6.87 1.54 -15.14
C ILE A 112 -5.99 0.56 -15.93
N LEU A 113 -6.60 -0.36 -16.68
CA LEU A 113 -5.87 -1.33 -17.50
C LEU A 113 -5.13 -0.68 -18.66
N ALA A 114 -5.71 0.35 -19.29
CA ALA A 114 -5.05 1.09 -20.37
C ALA A 114 -3.77 1.77 -19.87
N ASP A 115 -3.83 2.45 -18.73
CA ASP A 115 -2.66 3.06 -18.10
C ASP A 115 -1.58 2.03 -17.74
N LEU A 116 -1.97 0.91 -17.12
CA LEU A 116 -1.02 -0.14 -16.76
C LEU A 116 -0.41 -0.84 -17.97
N ASN A 117 -1.18 -1.03 -19.04
CA ASN A 117 -0.67 -1.59 -20.30
C ASN A 117 0.41 -0.68 -20.89
N LYS A 118 0.14 0.63 -20.97
CA LYS A 118 1.14 1.59 -21.50
C LYS A 118 2.34 1.72 -20.55
N ALA A 119 2.14 1.73 -19.25
CA ALA A 119 3.24 1.74 -18.28
C ALA A 119 4.16 0.50 -18.44
N ILE A 120 3.59 -0.69 -18.61
CA ILE A 120 4.34 -1.93 -18.83
C ILE A 120 5.10 -1.89 -20.18
N GLU A 121 4.47 -1.37 -21.22
CA GLU A 121 5.12 -1.17 -22.53
C GLU A 121 6.37 -0.28 -22.39
N LEU A 122 6.22 0.89 -21.77
CA LEU A 122 7.30 1.85 -21.56
C LEU A 122 8.40 1.32 -20.64
N LEU A 123 8.05 0.62 -19.54
CA LEU A 123 9.00 -0.02 -18.64
C LEU A 123 9.72 -1.21 -19.28
N THR A 124 9.16 -1.78 -20.32
CA THR A 124 9.83 -2.82 -21.13
C THR A 124 10.80 -2.22 -22.13
N ALA A 125 10.48 -1.07 -22.70
CA ALA A 125 11.28 -0.39 -23.71
C ALA A 125 12.45 0.41 -23.12
N THR A 126 12.24 1.06 -21.97
CA THR A 126 13.26 1.92 -21.35
C THR A 126 14.49 1.14 -20.88
N THR A 127 15.66 1.76 -21.03
CA THR A 127 16.93 1.28 -20.44
C THR A 127 17.24 1.94 -19.09
N LYS A 128 16.41 2.90 -18.64
CA LYS A 128 16.60 3.53 -17.34
C LYS A 128 16.12 2.56 -16.25
N GLU A 129 17.03 2.19 -15.37
CA GLU A 129 16.70 1.44 -14.16
C GLU A 129 16.13 2.38 -13.08
N ARG A 130 15.35 1.83 -12.15
CA ARG A 130 14.86 2.59 -11.00
C ARG A 130 16.00 2.85 -10.01
N ASP A 131 15.96 4.02 -9.37
CA ASP A 131 16.98 4.40 -8.39
C ASP A 131 16.82 3.63 -7.07
N ASP A 132 15.57 3.34 -6.68
CA ASP A 132 15.24 2.59 -5.47
C ASP A 132 13.80 2.04 -5.52
N LYS A 133 13.35 1.40 -4.44
CA LYS A 133 12.02 0.76 -4.34
C LYS A 133 10.83 1.74 -4.19
N ARG A 134 11.06 3.05 -4.17
CA ARG A 134 9.97 4.04 -4.23
C ARG A 134 9.35 4.11 -5.61
N TYR A 135 10.11 3.76 -6.63
CA TYR A 135 9.68 3.82 -8.02
C TYR A 135 9.10 2.48 -8.49
N VAL A 136 8.13 2.58 -9.37
CA VAL A 136 7.49 1.42 -9.99
C VAL A 136 8.47 0.80 -11.00
N SER A 137 8.81 -0.47 -10.82
CA SER A 137 9.55 -1.28 -11.79
C SER A 137 8.58 -2.16 -12.59
N LEU A 138 9.11 -2.83 -13.62
CA LEU A 138 8.30 -3.68 -14.49
C LEU A 138 7.58 -4.81 -13.73
N ASP A 139 8.25 -5.43 -12.76
CA ASP A 139 7.67 -6.44 -11.88
C ASP A 139 6.55 -5.87 -10.98
N VAL A 140 6.72 -4.65 -10.48
CA VAL A 140 5.68 -3.95 -9.70
C VAL A 140 4.48 -3.63 -10.57
N ALA A 141 4.68 -3.11 -11.79
CA ALA A 141 3.59 -2.81 -12.72
C ALA A 141 2.76 -4.05 -13.06
N TYR A 142 3.42 -5.20 -13.34
CA TYR A 142 2.73 -6.49 -13.48
C TYR A 142 1.99 -6.88 -12.21
N GLY A 143 2.60 -6.73 -11.04
CA GLY A 143 1.97 -7.03 -9.75
C GLY A 143 0.71 -6.20 -9.48
N ILE A 144 0.72 -4.92 -9.83
CA ILE A 144 -0.46 -4.04 -9.73
C ILE A 144 -1.54 -4.53 -10.71
N ARG A 145 -1.20 -4.81 -11.98
CA ARG A 145 -2.17 -5.26 -12.98
C ARG A 145 -2.75 -6.64 -12.64
N ALA A 146 -1.95 -7.55 -12.09
CA ALA A 146 -2.44 -8.82 -11.56
C ALA A 146 -3.53 -8.63 -10.50
N ARG A 147 -3.36 -7.66 -9.59
CA ARG A 147 -4.36 -7.33 -8.57
C ARG A 147 -5.64 -6.74 -9.18
N VAL A 148 -5.52 -5.92 -10.23
CA VAL A 148 -6.67 -5.40 -10.97
C VAL A 148 -7.45 -6.54 -11.61
N TYR A 149 -6.79 -7.43 -12.35
CA TYR A 149 -7.45 -8.60 -12.94
C TYR A 149 -8.06 -9.53 -11.90
N LEU A 150 -7.42 -9.70 -10.76
CA LEU A 150 -7.97 -10.49 -9.65
C LEU A 150 -9.28 -9.88 -9.13
N ALA A 151 -9.33 -8.55 -8.96
CA ALA A 151 -10.53 -7.83 -8.55
C ALA A 151 -11.66 -7.94 -9.59
N MET A 152 -11.31 -8.02 -10.87
CA MET A 152 -12.25 -8.26 -11.98
C MET A 152 -12.70 -9.74 -12.10
N HIS A 153 -12.16 -10.64 -11.29
CA HIS A 153 -12.32 -12.10 -11.42
C HIS A 153 -11.77 -12.68 -12.74
N ASN A 154 -10.87 -11.95 -13.41
CA ASN A 154 -10.14 -12.47 -14.56
C ASN A 154 -8.88 -13.23 -14.09
N TYR A 155 -9.08 -14.43 -13.55
CA TYR A 155 -8.04 -15.22 -12.91
C TYR A 155 -6.93 -15.66 -13.86
N ALA A 156 -7.23 -15.85 -15.15
CA ALA A 156 -6.25 -16.25 -16.15
C ALA A 156 -5.21 -15.14 -16.38
N GLU A 157 -5.64 -13.91 -16.61
CA GLU A 157 -4.73 -12.78 -16.79
C GLU A 157 -4.05 -12.38 -15.46
N ALA A 158 -4.74 -12.51 -14.31
CA ALA A 158 -4.14 -12.30 -13.01
C ALA A 158 -2.97 -13.28 -12.74
N LEU A 159 -3.14 -14.55 -13.09
CA LEU A 159 -2.07 -15.56 -12.95
C LEU A 159 -0.88 -15.23 -13.86
N LYS A 160 -1.13 -14.94 -15.14
CA LYS A 160 -0.11 -14.61 -16.11
C LYS A 160 0.73 -13.39 -15.67
N ASP A 161 0.09 -12.35 -15.18
CA ASP A 161 0.79 -11.16 -14.69
C ASP A 161 1.53 -11.42 -13.37
N ALA A 162 0.97 -12.24 -12.47
CA ALA A 162 1.68 -12.64 -11.25
C ALA A 162 2.95 -13.45 -11.57
N GLU A 163 2.88 -14.38 -12.53
CA GLU A 163 4.04 -15.13 -13.01
C GLU A 163 5.07 -14.21 -13.68
N ALA A 164 4.63 -13.24 -14.49
CA ALA A 164 5.51 -12.24 -15.10
C ALA A 164 6.21 -11.37 -14.05
N ALA A 165 5.49 -10.94 -13.01
CA ALA A 165 6.06 -10.20 -11.88
C ALA A 165 7.12 -11.03 -11.15
N LEU A 166 6.83 -12.29 -10.83
CA LEU A 166 7.77 -13.20 -10.17
C LEU A 166 9.01 -13.50 -11.03
N ALA A 167 8.87 -13.59 -12.35
CA ALA A 167 9.98 -13.81 -13.24
C ALA A 167 10.92 -12.61 -13.40
N LYS A 168 10.45 -11.40 -13.07
CA LYS A 168 11.22 -10.15 -13.22
C LYS A 168 11.76 -9.62 -11.90
N THR A 169 11.11 -9.94 -10.78
CA THR A 169 11.49 -9.37 -9.48
C THR A 169 12.81 -9.95 -8.97
N THR A 170 13.57 -9.09 -8.29
CA THR A 170 14.71 -9.48 -7.45
C THR A 170 14.31 -9.69 -5.99
N ALA A 171 13.06 -9.37 -5.62
CA ALA A 171 12.57 -9.58 -4.28
C ALA A 171 12.45 -11.08 -3.96
N THR A 172 12.79 -11.43 -2.74
CA THR A 172 12.70 -12.81 -2.24
C THR A 172 11.80 -12.85 -1.02
N PRO A 173 10.86 -13.81 -0.94
CA PRO A 173 10.05 -13.98 0.26
C PRO A 173 10.93 -14.18 1.50
N TYR A 174 10.49 -13.70 2.64
CA TYR A 174 11.14 -14.00 3.90
C TYR A 174 11.24 -15.51 4.14
N SER A 175 12.39 -15.93 4.64
CA SER A 175 12.57 -17.29 5.15
C SER A 175 11.79 -17.46 6.47
N ARG A 176 11.64 -18.74 6.90
CA ARG A 176 11.07 -19.03 8.21
C ARG A 176 11.87 -18.36 9.35
N ALA A 177 13.19 -18.27 9.22
CA ALA A 177 14.05 -17.61 10.20
C ALA A 177 13.78 -16.11 10.28
N ASP A 178 13.58 -15.46 9.14
CA ASP A 178 13.30 -14.02 9.09
C ASP A 178 11.96 -13.66 9.73
N VAL A 179 10.91 -14.45 9.46
CA VAL A 179 9.59 -14.21 10.07
C VAL A 179 9.50 -14.66 11.54
N SER A 180 10.51 -15.36 12.04
CA SER A 180 10.63 -15.78 13.45
C SER A 180 11.28 -14.74 14.36
N LYS A 181 11.46 -13.52 13.89
CA LYS A 181 11.98 -12.38 14.65
C LYS A 181 11.22 -11.12 14.24
N PRO A 182 11.30 -10.01 14.99
CA PRO A 182 10.79 -8.72 14.53
C PRO A 182 11.48 -8.32 13.23
N SER A 183 10.67 -7.97 12.20
CA SER A 183 11.12 -7.74 10.82
C SER A 183 10.41 -6.53 10.22
N PHE A 184 10.40 -6.37 8.90
CA PHE A 184 9.74 -5.27 8.20
C PHE A 184 10.25 -3.89 8.65
N ILE A 185 11.57 -3.74 8.68
CA ILE A 185 12.25 -2.59 9.29
C ILE A 185 12.27 -1.38 8.36
N ASN A 186 12.55 -1.58 7.08
CA ASN A 186 12.64 -0.50 6.09
C ASN A 186 12.35 -1.00 4.66
N ILE A 187 12.32 -0.05 3.70
CA ILE A 187 12.02 -0.32 2.29
C ILE A 187 13.10 -1.18 1.60
N GLU A 188 14.33 -1.20 2.12
CA GLU A 188 15.43 -2.01 1.55
C GLU A 188 15.31 -3.50 1.86
N ASP A 189 14.32 -3.89 2.65
CA ASP A 189 14.01 -5.27 2.93
C ASP A 189 13.83 -6.09 1.66
N ASN A 190 14.49 -7.25 1.59
CA ASN A 190 14.52 -8.08 0.38
C ASN A 190 13.15 -8.65 -0.01
N SER A 191 12.19 -8.70 0.89
CA SER A 191 10.84 -9.20 0.59
C SER A 191 9.93 -8.15 -0.06
N TRP A 192 10.35 -6.89 -0.11
CA TRP A 192 9.55 -5.80 -0.65
C TRP A 192 9.93 -5.50 -2.09
N MET A 193 8.93 -5.43 -2.94
CA MET A 193 9.07 -5.04 -4.34
C MET A 193 8.95 -3.53 -4.52
N TRP A 194 8.08 -2.88 -3.75
CA TRP A 194 7.74 -1.47 -3.83
C TRP A 194 7.27 -0.95 -2.46
N GLY A 195 7.51 0.31 -2.17
CA GLY A 195 7.10 0.90 -0.91
C GLY A 195 7.30 2.41 -0.84
N ILE A 196 6.87 2.99 0.27
CA ILE A 196 7.06 4.39 0.59
C ILE A 196 8.27 4.51 1.51
N LEU A 197 9.25 5.32 1.12
CA LEU A 197 10.37 5.67 1.98
C LEU A 197 10.02 6.94 2.78
N ILE A 198 10.02 6.80 4.09
CA ILE A 198 9.88 7.93 5.01
C ILE A 198 11.28 8.27 5.53
N THR A 199 11.71 9.51 5.31
CA THR A 199 13.00 10.03 5.72
C THR A 199 12.86 11.08 6.83
N GLU A 200 13.97 11.51 7.41
CA GLU A 200 13.98 12.57 8.42
C GLU A 200 13.48 13.93 7.87
N GLN A 201 13.56 14.14 6.57
CA GLN A 201 13.05 15.35 5.90
C GLN A 201 11.52 15.34 5.74
N ASP A 202 10.90 14.17 5.82
CA ASP A 202 9.45 14.08 5.67
C ASP A 202 8.74 14.60 6.91
N ARG A 203 7.79 15.52 6.70
CA ARG A 203 7.04 16.14 7.78
C ARG A 203 6.40 15.11 8.73
N VAL A 204 6.02 13.96 8.22
CA VAL A 204 5.43 12.86 9.02
C VAL A 204 6.39 12.33 10.08
N SER A 205 7.71 12.39 9.87
CA SER A 205 8.72 11.95 10.85
C SER A 205 8.79 12.87 12.07
N THR A 206 8.46 14.17 11.90
CA THR A 206 8.49 15.17 12.96
C THR A 206 7.18 15.32 13.73
N THR A 207 6.09 14.70 13.26
CA THR A 207 4.77 14.74 13.93
C THR A 207 4.68 13.81 15.14
N GLY A 208 5.72 13.04 15.42
CA GLY A 208 5.83 12.15 16.57
C GLY A 208 4.88 10.96 16.48
N ILE A 209 3.63 11.16 16.82
CA ILE A 209 2.63 10.08 16.92
C ILE A 209 1.77 9.90 15.66
N CYS A 210 1.79 10.82 14.72
CA CYS A 210 0.87 10.83 13.56
C CYS A 210 1.45 10.14 12.31
N ASN A 211 2.12 9.01 12.47
CA ASN A 211 2.68 8.23 11.35
C ASN A 211 2.47 6.73 11.55
N PHE A 212 2.56 5.97 10.45
CA PHE A 212 2.32 4.53 10.48
C PHE A 212 3.26 3.77 11.43
N PRO A 213 4.59 3.96 11.42
CA PRO A 213 5.48 3.29 12.38
C PRO A 213 5.11 3.54 13.83
N SER A 214 4.74 4.78 14.19
CA SER A 214 4.30 5.14 15.54
C SER A 214 3.02 4.41 15.96
N HIS A 215 2.08 4.26 15.04
CA HIS A 215 0.81 3.59 15.32
C HIS A 215 0.90 2.07 15.31
N MET A 216 1.81 1.50 14.57
CA MET A 216 1.91 0.04 14.35
C MET A 216 3.09 -0.59 15.07
N GLY A 217 4.19 0.12 15.27
CA GLY A 217 5.38 -0.40 15.92
C GLY A 217 5.27 -0.41 17.43
N SER A 218 5.21 -1.60 18.05
CA SER A 218 5.19 -1.73 19.51
C SER A 218 6.61 -1.72 20.13
N LEU A 219 7.63 -1.93 19.31
CA LEU A 219 9.03 -2.04 19.74
C LEU A 219 9.82 -0.74 19.55
N ASN A 220 9.18 0.36 19.20
CA ASN A 220 9.79 1.68 19.08
C ASN A 220 9.04 2.68 19.98
N TYR A 221 9.62 3.87 20.16
CA TYR A 221 8.91 4.97 20.79
C TYR A 221 7.85 5.53 19.84
N GLY A 222 6.59 5.46 20.23
CA GLY A 222 5.48 5.96 19.44
C GLY A 222 4.14 5.73 20.14
N TYR A 223 3.06 6.05 19.44
CA TYR A 223 1.71 5.94 19.99
C TYR A 223 1.36 4.51 20.43
N ALA A 224 1.78 3.50 19.66
CA ALA A 224 1.54 2.10 20.00
C ALA A 224 2.22 1.71 21.32
N SER A 225 3.44 2.19 21.58
CA SER A 225 4.23 1.81 22.78
C SER A 225 3.94 2.65 24.03
N VAL A 226 3.16 3.72 23.89
CA VAL A 226 2.76 4.58 25.05
C VAL A 226 1.30 4.43 25.46
N GLY A 227 0.64 3.36 25.01
CA GLY A 227 -0.73 3.02 25.44
C GLY A 227 -1.69 2.68 24.31
N GLY A 228 -1.39 3.03 23.07
CA GLY A 228 -2.21 2.70 21.89
C GLY A 228 -1.97 1.30 21.31
N TRP A 229 -1.65 0.34 22.14
CA TRP A 229 -1.23 -1.00 21.76
C TRP A 229 -2.13 -1.68 20.73
N ARG A 230 -1.53 -2.22 19.67
CA ARG A 230 -2.21 -3.05 18.67
C ARG A 230 -2.19 -4.50 19.15
N ARG A 231 -3.35 -5.09 19.31
CA ARG A 231 -3.52 -6.42 19.91
C ARG A 231 -4.35 -7.31 19.02
N ILE A 232 -3.97 -8.58 18.94
CA ILE A 232 -4.84 -9.62 18.38
C ILE A 232 -5.90 -10.02 19.42
N SER A 233 -7.08 -10.45 18.99
CA SER A 233 -8.05 -11.01 19.93
C SER A 233 -7.52 -12.33 20.51
N PRO A 234 -7.76 -12.61 21.81
CA PRO A 234 -7.35 -13.87 22.42
C PRO A 234 -7.89 -15.11 21.68
N LYS A 235 -9.11 -15.02 21.18
CA LYS A 235 -9.75 -16.10 20.41
C LYS A 235 -8.94 -16.38 19.12
N LEU A 236 -8.69 -15.34 18.30
CA LEU A 236 -7.93 -15.51 17.07
C LEU A 236 -6.50 -15.99 17.36
N TYR A 237 -5.84 -15.47 18.40
CA TYR A 237 -4.53 -15.95 18.83
C TYR A 237 -4.53 -17.45 19.16
N SER A 238 -5.56 -17.94 19.85
CA SER A 238 -5.66 -19.38 20.21
C SER A 238 -5.82 -20.28 18.97
N GLU A 239 -6.45 -19.78 17.91
CA GLU A 239 -6.69 -20.49 16.66
C GLU A 239 -5.43 -20.60 15.78
N ILE A 240 -4.40 -19.77 16.00
CA ILE A 240 -3.13 -19.87 15.27
C ILE A 240 -2.40 -21.14 15.74
N PRO A 241 -2.07 -22.09 14.84
CA PRO A 241 -1.35 -23.30 15.21
C PRO A 241 0.00 -23.00 15.90
N ALA A 242 0.39 -23.81 16.86
CA ALA A 242 1.70 -23.65 17.52
C ALA A 242 2.89 -23.83 16.56
N SER A 243 2.69 -24.56 15.46
CA SER A 243 3.69 -24.75 14.40
C SER A 243 3.87 -23.52 13.49
N ASP A 244 2.93 -22.57 13.51
CA ASP A 244 3.04 -21.34 12.74
C ASP A 244 3.86 -20.29 13.51
N VAL A 245 5.06 -20.03 13.02
CA VAL A 245 6.00 -19.07 13.65
C VAL A 245 5.42 -17.65 13.76
N ARG A 246 4.44 -17.29 12.94
CA ARG A 246 3.76 -16.00 12.99
C ARG A 246 2.92 -15.82 14.25
N LYS A 247 2.61 -16.89 14.99
CA LYS A 247 2.03 -16.81 16.34
C LYS A 247 2.91 -15.96 17.27
N GLY A 248 4.24 -16.06 17.11
CA GLY A 248 5.21 -15.24 17.83
C GLY A 248 5.27 -13.77 17.40
N TRP A 249 4.49 -13.33 16.39
CA TRP A 249 4.29 -11.91 16.10
C TRP A 249 3.43 -11.20 17.15
N PHE A 250 2.89 -11.95 18.10
CA PHE A 250 2.08 -11.44 19.20
C PHE A 250 2.62 -11.97 20.51
N LEU A 251 2.52 -11.18 21.56
CA LEU A 251 2.73 -11.67 22.92
C LEU A 251 1.66 -12.71 23.28
N ASN A 252 2.02 -13.71 24.04
CA ASN A 252 1.07 -14.67 24.61
C ASN A 252 0.29 -14.07 25.81
N GLY A 253 -0.51 -14.90 26.51
CA GLY A 253 -1.27 -14.48 27.70
C GLY A 253 -0.40 -14.01 28.86
N GLU A 254 0.89 -14.39 28.89
CA GLU A 254 1.87 -14.04 29.92
C GLU A 254 2.73 -12.82 29.53
N GLY A 255 2.48 -12.22 28.34
CA GLY A 255 3.26 -11.08 27.86
C GLY A 255 4.61 -11.44 27.24
N VAL A 256 4.78 -12.67 26.79
CA VAL A 256 6.04 -13.19 26.21
C VAL A 256 5.81 -13.61 24.75
N SER A 257 6.84 -13.46 23.91
CA SER A 257 6.87 -14.01 22.56
C SER A 257 8.14 -14.80 22.28
N ALA A 258 7.98 -15.97 21.67
CA ALA A 258 9.12 -16.80 21.23
C ALA A 258 9.97 -16.14 20.13
N ASN A 259 9.44 -15.14 19.43
CA ASN A 259 10.12 -14.42 18.36
C ASN A 259 10.93 -13.21 18.86
N LEU A 260 10.81 -12.83 20.13
CA LEU A 260 11.53 -11.68 20.64
C LEU A 260 12.92 -12.05 21.11
N PRO A 261 13.98 -11.34 20.66
CA PRO A 261 15.27 -11.34 21.33
C PRO A 261 15.13 -10.87 22.78
N ALA A 262 16.05 -11.30 23.66
CA ALA A 262 16.00 -10.98 25.09
C ALA A 262 15.91 -9.47 25.37
N ALA A 263 16.66 -8.65 24.62
CA ALA A 263 16.63 -7.19 24.75
C ALA A 263 15.25 -6.61 24.41
N ALA A 264 14.64 -7.05 23.30
CA ALA A 264 13.31 -6.61 22.90
C ALA A 264 12.22 -7.08 23.88
N GLN A 265 12.34 -8.30 24.42
CA GLN A 265 11.45 -8.79 25.47
C GLN A 265 11.58 -7.95 26.74
N THR A 266 12.80 -7.58 27.13
CA THR A 266 13.05 -6.68 28.28
C THR A 266 12.41 -5.31 28.05
N TYR A 267 12.59 -4.73 26.87
CA TYR A 267 11.98 -3.45 26.50
C TYR A 267 10.47 -3.49 26.61
N ILE A 268 9.81 -4.46 25.94
CA ILE A 268 8.34 -4.53 25.87
C ILE A 268 7.72 -4.83 27.26
N THR A 269 8.42 -5.61 28.10
CA THR A 269 8.02 -5.87 29.48
C THR A 269 8.15 -4.62 30.34
N GLY A 270 9.24 -3.86 30.18
CA GLY A 270 9.44 -2.57 30.87
C GLY A 270 8.38 -1.53 30.51
N LYS A 271 7.87 -1.56 29.29
CA LYS A 271 6.74 -0.74 28.83
C LYS A 271 5.37 -1.22 29.33
N LYS A 272 5.31 -2.35 30.03
CA LYS A 272 4.07 -2.97 30.52
C LYS A 272 3.05 -3.24 29.41
N ALA A 273 3.52 -3.69 28.26
CA ALA A 273 2.66 -4.03 27.14
C ALA A 273 1.64 -5.12 27.56
N PRO A 274 0.36 -4.96 27.26
CA PRO A 274 -0.62 -5.97 27.59
C PRO A 274 -0.44 -7.24 26.75
N ALA A 275 -0.95 -8.37 27.27
CA ALA A 275 -1.00 -9.63 26.54
C ALA A 275 -1.59 -9.47 25.14
N TYR A 276 -1.13 -10.28 24.21
CA TYR A 276 -1.55 -10.29 22.80
C TYR A 276 -1.15 -9.06 21.97
N THR A 277 -0.26 -8.21 22.50
CA THR A 277 0.30 -7.08 21.77
C THR A 277 1.11 -7.56 20.57
N GLN A 278 0.92 -6.90 19.43
CA GLN A 278 1.68 -7.14 18.22
C GLN A 278 3.14 -6.67 18.39
N VAL A 279 4.10 -7.54 18.05
CA VAL A 279 5.54 -7.31 18.12
C VAL A 279 6.26 -7.70 16.82
N LYS A 280 5.53 -7.64 15.72
CA LYS A 280 5.97 -8.05 14.39
C LYS A 280 7.05 -7.14 13.80
N TYR A 281 6.91 -5.82 14.01
CA TYR A 281 7.77 -4.82 13.39
C TYR A 281 9.04 -4.61 14.22
N GLY A 282 10.19 -4.80 13.58
CA GLY A 282 11.48 -4.53 14.15
C GLY A 282 11.83 -3.05 14.16
N VAL A 283 12.96 -2.73 14.72
CA VAL A 283 13.55 -1.40 14.73
C VAL A 283 14.95 -1.43 14.10
N LEU A 284 15.36 -0.32 13.53
CA LEU A 284 16.66 -0.21 12.88
C LEU A 284 17.77 -0.40 13.92
N ASN A 285 18.75 -1.24 13.62
CA ASN A 285 19.91 -1.52 14.46
C ASN A 285 19.55 -2.01 15.88
N ASP A 286 18.39 -2.66 16.04
CA ASP A 286 17.92 -3.18 17.33
C ASP A 286 17.90 -2.12 18.47
N GLN A 287 17.62 -0.87 18.10
CA GLN A 287 17.51 0.26 19.05
C GLN A 287 16.09 0.34 19.63
N TRP A 288 15.80 -0.59 20.53
CA TRP A 288 14.51 -0.70 21.24
C TRP A 288 14.23 0.48 22.17
#